data_5f2f7aa8685a06aecc4a5a91276631c1
#
_entry.id   5f2f7aa8685a06aecc4a5a91276631c1
#
_cell.length_a   1.000
_cell.length_b   1.000
_cell.length_c   1.000
_cell.angle_alpha   90.00
_cell.angle_beta   90.00
_cell.angle_gamma   90.00
#
_symmetry.space_group_name_H-M   'P 1'
#
loop_
_entity.id
_entity.type
_entity.pdbx_description
1 polymer ?
#
loop_
_entity_poly.entity_id
_entity_poly.type
_entity_poly.pdbx_seq_one_letter_code
_entity_poly.pdbx_strand_id
1 'polypeptide(L)'
;GLVGSEMCIRDSYWSVLQKERRGDFGGGTVQVIPHITNEIKSRFYRNPAAENTEIAIIEVGGTVGDIESQPFLEAIRQFQHEKGRENVILIHVTLIPYLKASQEMKTKPTQASVKDLQGMGIQPDILVCRSEYPLGVGLKDKIALFCNVPSNHVLQNLDVEYLYEAPLAMEEENLAGVVCECLHLDCPEPDLKDWTEMVDYLKNPNTEVTVALVGKYIQLHDAYISVVEALKHGGIFSRATVNIKWIDSETVTADNAEELFSDVSGILV
;
A
#
# COMPACT_ATOMS: atom_id res chain seq x y z
N GLY A 1 8.45 11.92 -6.31
CA GLY A 1 7.06 12.05 -5.94
C GLY A 1 6.27 10.80 -6.26
N LEU A 2 5.57 10.24 -5.28
CA LEU A 2 4.55 9.22 -5.52
C LEU A 2 3.44 9.86 -6.35
N VAL A 3 3.43 9.61 -7.65
CA VAL A 3 2.27 9.92 -8.49
C VAL A 3 1.39 8.67 -8.44
N GLY A 4 0.45 8.65 -7.50
CA GLY A 4 -0.60 7.64 -7.46
C GLY A 4 -1.50 7.79 -8.68
N SER A 5 -1.29 7.03 -9.72
CA SER A 5 -2.34 6.75 -10.68
C SER A 5 -3.02 5.46 -10.22
N GLU A 6 -4.25 5.57 -9.74
CA GLU A 6 -5.07 4.39 -9.51
C GLU A 6 -5.17 3.59 -10.81
N MET A 7 -4.51 2.44 -10.84
CA MET A 7 -4.66 1.51 -11.95
C MET A 7 -5.91 0.67 -11.73
N CYS A 8 -7.06 1.28 -12.03
CA CYS A 8 -8.30 0.53 -12.03
C CYS A 8 -8.34 -0.41 -13.24
N ILE A 9 -8.59 -1.71 -12.99
CA ILE A 9 -8.77 -2.71 -14.05
C ILE A 9 -9.85 -2.26 -15.05
N ARG A 10 -10.93 -1.66 -14.54
CA ARG A 10 -12.02 -1.10 -15.35
C ARG A 10 -11.50 -0.10 -16.38
N ASP A 11 -10.62 0.81 -15.98
CA ASP A 11 -10.12 1.87 -16.87
C ASP A 11 -9.15 1.31 -17.92
N SER A 12 -8.42 0.24 -17.60
CA SER A 12 -7.57 -0.47 -18.56
C SER A 12 -8.42 -1.17 -19.62
N TYR A 13 -9.46 -1.89 -19.21
CA TYR A 13 -10.39 -2.51 -20.14
C TYR A 13 -11.15 -1.48 -20.97
N TRP A 14 -11.62 -0.40 -20.33
CA TRP A 14 -12.33 0.66 -21.03
C TRP A 14 -11.48 1.34 -22.11
N SER A 15 -10.23 1.63 -21.79
CA SER A 15 -9.26 2.19 -22.75
C SER A 15 -9.11 1.30 -23.98
N VAL A 16 -8.92 -0.01 -23.77
CA VAL A 16 -8.78 -0.98 -24.88
C VAL A 16 -10.05 -1.10 -25.70
N LEU A 17 -11.22 -1.17 -25.05
CA LEU A 17 -12.51 -1.19 -25.75
C LEU A 17 -12.75 0.06 -26.60
N GLN A 18 -12.36 1.24 -26.11
CA GLN A 18 -12.45 2.47 -26.89
C GLN A 18 -11.50 2.47 -28.09
N LYS A 19 -10.27 1.97 -27.93
CA LYS A 19 -9.30 1.81 -29.02
C LYS A 19 -9.83 0.86 -30.10
N GLU A 20 -10.45 -0.27 -29.70
CA GLU A 20 -11.07 -1.22 -30.62
C GLU A 20 -12.18 -0.56 -31.42
N ARG A 21 -13.11 0.18 -30.75
CA ARG A 21 -14.22 0.87 -31.41
C ARG A 21 -13.76 1.95 -32.40
N ARG A 22 -12.61 2.56 -32.17
CA ARG A 22 -12.02 3.53 -33.10
C ARG A 22 -11.28 2.89 -34.27
N GLY A 23 -11.09 1.58 -34.22
CA GLY A 23 -10.34 0.84 -35.26
C GLY A 23 -8.82 0.87 -35.07
N ASP A 24 -8.32 1.26 -33.90
CA ASP A 24 -6.89 1.39 -33.61
C ASP A 24 -6.14 0.04 -33.77
N PHE A 25 -6.86 -1.09 -33.74
CA PHE A 25 -6.32 -2.44 -33.90
C PHE A 25 -6.48 -3.01 -35.32
N GLY A 26 -6.92 -2.20 -36.31
CA GLY A 26 -7.01 -2.59 -37.71
C GLY A 26 -7.92 -3.79 -38.01
N GLY A 27 -8.95 -4.04 -37.18
CA GLY A 27 -9.87 -5.18 -37.32
C GLY A 27 -9.33 -6.51 -36.77
N GLY A 28 -8.15 -6.50 -36.12
CA GLY A 28 -7.59 -7.67 -35.45
C GLY A 28 -8.39 -8.06 -34.20
N THR A 29 -8.30 -9.35 -33.80
CA THR A 29 -8.93 -9.82 -32.57
C THR A 29 -8.24 -9.24 -31.34
N VAL A 30 -9.02 -8.54 -30.51
CA VAL A 30 -8.54 -7.97 -29.24
C VAL A 30 -8.64 -9.02 -28.13
N GLN A 31 -7.57 -9.20 -27.37
CA GLN A 31 -7.43 -10.22 -26.32
C GLN A 31 -6.87 -9.59 -25.04
N VAL A 32 -6.96 -10.30 -23.91
CA VAL A 32 -6.33 -9.86 -22.66
C VAL A 32 -4.81 -9.75 -22.84
N ILE A 33 -4.21 -10.78 -23.45
CA ILE A 33 -2.81 -10.79 -23.87
C ILE A 33 -2.79 -10.71 -25.41
N PRO A 34 -2.15 -9.70 -26.04
CA PRO A 34 -1.32 -8.67 -25.38
C PRO A 34 -2.02 -7.34 -25.09
N HIS A 35 -3.28 -7.12 -25.46
CA HIS A 35 -3.86 -5.78 -25.54
C HIS A 35 -4.10 -5.14 -24.16
N ILE A 36 -4.71 -5.88 -23.21
CA ILE A 36 -4.93 -5.39 -21.85
C ILE A 36 -3.61 -5.32 -21.09
N THR A 37 -2.75 -6.35 -21.21
CA THR A 37 -1.43 -6.33 -20.56
C THR A 37 -0.54 -5.21 -21.06
N ASN A 38 -0.58 -4.88 -22.36
CA ASN A 38 0.14 -3.74 -22.91
C ASN A 38 -0.42 -2.39 -22.42
N GLU A 39 -1.74 -2.28 -22.26
CA GLU A 39 -2.35 -1.08 -21.66
C GLU A 39 -1.90 -0.90 -20.20
N ILE A 40 -1.88 -1.97 -19.39
CA ILE A 40 -1.37 -1.94 -18.02
C ILE A 40 0.11 -1.54 -18.01
N LYS A 41 0.96 -2.20 -18.82
CA LYS A 41 2.38 -1.85 -18.92
C LYS A 41 2.59 -0.40 -19.38
N SER A 42 1.76 0.10 -20.28
CA SER A 42 1.86 1.50 -20.71
C SER A 42 1.71 2.49 -19.55
N ARG A 43 0.95 2.12 -18.52
CA ARG A 43 0.80 2.93 -17.29
C ARG A 43 2.02 2.82 -16.39
N PHE A 44 2.66 1.64 -16.30
CA PHE A 44 3.95 1.50 -15.62
C PHE A 44 5.01 2.41 -16.24
N TYR A 45 5.02 2.52 -17.58
CA TYR A 45 5.96 3.39 -18.30
C TYR A 45 5.64 4.89 -18.21
N ARG A 46 4.38 5.28 -17.98
CA ARG A 46 4.01 6.70 -17.86
C ARG A 46 4.49 7.34 -16.56
N ASN A 47 4.54 6.59 -15.49
CA ASN A 47 5.01 7.08 -14.19
C ASN A 47 6.47 7.57 -14.24
N PRO A 48 7.42 6.81 -14.83
CA PRO A 48 8.80 7.26 -14.98
C PRO A 48 9.01 8.38 -16.00
N ALA A 49 8.02 8.64 -16.87
CA ALA A 49 8.12 9.72 -17.88
C ALA A 49 7.98 11.13 -17.27
N ALA A 50 7.66 11.27 -15.98
CA ALA A 50 7.88 12.52 -15.28
C ALA A 50 9.39 12.81 -15.22
N GLU A 51 9.78 14.02 -15.60
CA GLU A 51 11.19 14.43 -15.69
C GLU A 51 11.99 14.05 -14.44
N ASN A 52 13.08 13.30 -14.62
CA ASN A 52 14.03 12.86 -13.59
C ASN A 52 13.52 11.84 -12.55
N THR A 53 12.60 10.96 -12.87
CA THR A 53 12.25 9.84 -11.98
C THR A 53 13.34 8.75 -12.07
N GLU A 54 14.09 8.56 -10.97
CA GLU A 54 15.11 7.52 -10.86
C GLU A 54 14.53 6.20 -10.40
N ILE A 55 13.53 6.25 -9.49
CA ILE A 55 12.88 5.08 -8.90
C ILE A 55 11.36 5.25 -9.00
N ALA A 56 10.69 4.22 -9.49
CA ALA A 56 9.23 4.13 -9.52
C ALA A 56 8.76 2.98 -8.63
N ILE A 57 7.83 3.27 -7.71
CA ILE A 57 7.17 2.28 -6.88
C ILE A 57 5.77 2.07 -7.44
N ILE A 58 5.46 0.82 -7.79
CA ILE A 58 4.17 0.43 -8.36
C ILE A 58 3.50 -0.53 -7.37
N GLU A 59 2.37 -0.12 -6.83
CA GLU A 59 1.54 -0.98 -5.98
C GLU A 59 0.46 -1.64 -6.81
N VAL A 60 0.30 -2.95 -6.62
CA VAL A 60 -0.75 -3.74 -7.25
C VAL A 60 -1.53 -4.45 -6.15
N GLY A 61 -2.75 -4.00 -5.94
CA GLY A 61 -3.65 -4.54 -4.93
C GLY A 61 -4.29 -5.87 -5.33
N GLY A 62 -4.97 -6.47 -4.37
CA GLY A 62 -5.66 -7.75 -4.51
C GLY A 62 -4.84 -8.95 -4.06
N THR A 63 -5.53 -10.06 -3.86
CA THR A 63 -4.91 -11.32 -3.44
C THR A 63 -4.37 -12.07 -4.65
N VAL A 64 -3.17 -12.62 -4.54
CA VAL A 64 -2.61 -13.52 -5.56
C VAL A 64 -3.54 -14.74 -5.71
N GLY A 65 -3.93 -15.03 -6.94
CA GLY A 65 -4.90 -16.08 -7.25
C GLY A 65 -6.29 -15.57 -7.59
N ASP A 66 -6.63 -14.34 -7.25
CA ASP A 66 -7.88 -13.72 -7.66
C ASP A 66 -7.90 -13.47 -9.17
N ILE A 67 -9.04 -13.75 -9.79
CA ILE A 67 -9.21 -13.64 -11.26
C ILE A 67 -8.94 -12.20 -11.73
N GLU A 68 -9.38 -11.21 -10.96
CA GLU A 68 -9.21 -9.80 -11.29
C GLU A 68 -7.75 -9.36 -11.29
N SER A 69 -6.89 -10.00 -10.48
CA SER A 69 -5.46 -9.67 -10.39
C SER A 69 -4.62 -10.28 -11.52
N GLN A 70 -5.10 -11.32 -12.18
CA GLN A 70 -4.31 -12.08 -13.18
C GLN A 70 -3.76 -11.23 -14.33
N PRO A 71 -4.50 -10.29 -14.95
CA PRO A 71 -3.95 -9.44 -16.01
C PRO A 71 -2.81 -8.54 -15.53
N PHE A 72 -2.87 -8.07 -14.27
CA PHE A 72 -1.80 -7.27 -13.66
C PHE A 72 -0.55 -8.11 -13.40
N LEU A 73 -0.71 -9.29 -12.84
CA LEU A 73 0.41 -10.21 -12.59
C LEU A 73 1.09 -10.61 -13.90
N GLU A 74 0.32 -10.91 -14.94
CA GLU A 74 0.88 -11.19 -16.27
C GLU A 74 1.61 -9.97 -16.85
N ALA A 75 1.06 -8.76 -16.69
CA ALA A 75 1.72 -7.53 -17.11
C ALA A 75 3.04 -7.29 -16.35
N ILE A 76 3.07 -7.56 -15.03
CA ILE A 76 4.29 -7.48 -14.21
C ILE A 76 5.34 -8.48 -14.71
N ARG A 77 4.96 -9.72 -14.95
CA ARG A 77 5.86 -10.75 -15.48
C ARG A 77 6.50 -10.32 -16.80
N GLN A 78 5.68 -9.78 -17.73
CA GLN A 78 6.17 -9.25 -19.00
C GLN A 78 7.07 -8.04 -18.79
N PHE A 79 6.68 -7.11 -17.93
CA PHE A 79 7.44 -5.90 -17.65
C PHE A 79 8.83 -6.21 -17.06
N GLN A 80 8.90 -7.13 -16.09
CA GLN A 80 10.17 -7.58 -15.52
C GLN A 80 11.06 -8.24 -16.60
N HIS A 81 10.46 -9.03 -17.51
CA HIS A 81 11.19 -9.62 -18.62
C HIS A 81 11.73 -8.57 -19.60
N GLU A 82 10.94 -7.53 -19.90
CA GLU A 82 11.33 -6.44 -20.81
C GLU A 82 12.41 -5.53 -20.24
N LYS A 83 12.39 -5.30 -18.93
CA LYS A 83 13.33 -4.37 -18.25
C LYS A 83 14.58 -5.03 -17.71
N GLY A 84 14.55 -6.34 -17.50
CA GLY A 84 15.59 -7.08 -16.79
C GLY A 84 15.37 -7.08 -15.27
N ARG A 85 15.78 -8.16 -14.62
CA ARG A 85 15.63 -8.33 -13.18
C ARG A 85 16.47 -7.36 -12.36
N GLU A 86 17.55 -6.89 -12.92
CA GLU A 86 18.42 -5.89 -12.32
C GLU A 86 17.77 -4.49 -12.19
N ASN A 87 16.70 -4.26 -12.93
CA ASN A 87 15.98 -2.97 -12.94
C ASN A 87 14.56 -3.06 -12.33
N VAL A 88 14.08 -4.26 -12.03
CA VAL A 88 12.72 -4.47 -11.49
C VAL A 88 12.76 -5.55 -10.43
N ILE A 89 12.56 -5.16 -9.18
CA ILE A 89 12.39 -6.09 -8.06
C ILE A 89 10.91 -6.25 -7.70
N LEU A 90 10.59 -7.40 -7.15
CA LEU A 90 9.25 -7.77 -6.75
C LEU A 90 9.20 -7.99 -5.23
N ILE A 91 8.51 -7.09 -4.55
CA ILE A 91 8.25 -7.19 -3.11
C ILE A 91 6.85 -7.78 -2.92
N HIS A 92 6.78 -8.94 -2.29
CA HIS A 92 5.51 -9.61 -2.04
C HIS A 92 5.11 -9.49 -0.58
N VAL A 93 3.98 -8.82 -0.34
CA VAL A 93 3.42 -8.67 1.01
C VAL A 93 2.50 -9.84 1.31
N THR A 94 2.73 -10.54 2.42
CA THR A 94 1.97 -11.72 2.82
C THR A 94 1.50 -11.63 4.27
N LEU A 95 0.63 -12.53 4.68
CA LEU A 95 0.14 -12.64 6.05
C LEU A 95 0.64 -13.93 6.70
N ILE A 96 1.17 -13.81 7.92
CA ILE A 96 1.49 -14.94 8.79
C ILE A 96 0.47 -14.96 9.94
N PRO A 97 -0.63 -15.69 9.81
CA PRO A 97 -1.65 -15.72 10.86
C PRO A 97 -1.16 -16.45 12.10
N TYR A 98 -1.55 -15.92 13.27
CA TYR A 98 -1.38 -16.58 14.55
C TYR A 98 -2.66 -17.32 14.95
N LEU A 99 -2.52 -18.62 15.23
CA LEU A 99 -3.63 -19.44 15.70
C LEU A 99 -3.66 -19.48 17.21
N LYS A 100 -4.58 -18.76 17.83
CA LYS A 100 -4.73 -18.66 19.30
C LYS A 100 -4.90 -20.02 19.96
N ALA A 101 -5.62 -20.96 19.31
CA ALA A 101 -5.90 -22.29 19.87
C ALA A 101 -4.64 -23.18 19.98
N SER A 102 -3.73 -23.11 19.00
CA SER A 102 -2.48 -23.88 19.00
C SER A 102 -1.27 -23.06 19.44
N GLN A 103 -1.45 -21.76 19.68
CA GLN A 103 -0.39 -20.82 20.05
C GLN A 103 0.79 -20.82 19.08
N GLU A 104 0.50 -20.89 17.79
CA GLU A 104 1.53 -20.95 16.75
C GLU A 104 1.23 -20.06 15.55
N MET A 105 2.29 -19.57 14.91
CA MET A 105 2.21 -18.86 13.63
C MET A 105 2.24 -19.87 12.48
N LYS A 106 1.42 -19.62 11.44
CA LYS A 106 1.30 -20.48 10.26
C LYS A 106 1.94 -19.85 9.04
N THR A 107 3.02 -20.48 8.56
CA THR A 107 3.72 -20.04 7.34
C THR A 107 3.12 -20.57 6.04
N LYS A 108 2.20 -21.52 6.11
CA LYS A 108 1.60 -22.12 4.90
C LYS A 108 0.84 -21.14 4.01
N PRO A 109 0.08 -20.16 4.51
CA PRO A 109 -0.58 -19.18 3.65
C PRO A 109 0.41 -18.38 2.79
N THR A 110 1.52 -17.92 3.39
CA THR A 110 2.62 -17.25 2.67
C THR A 110 3.25 -18.17 1.63
N GLN A 111 3.56 -19.42 2.00
CA GLN A 111 4.13 -20.40 1.06
C GLN A 111 3.19 -20.68 -0.12
N ALA A 112 1.88 -20.80 0.12
CA ALA A 112 0.89 -20.99 -0.94
C ALA A 112 0.83 -19.77 -1.89
N SER A 113 0.75 -18.57 -1.34
CA SER A 113 0.72 -17.33 -2.12
C SER A 113 1.97 -17.15 -3.00
N VAL A 114 3.16 -17.44 -2.46
CA VAL A 114 4.41 -17.40 -3.24
C VAL A 114 4.41 -18.49 -4.33
N LYS A 115 3.91 -19.68 -4.01
CA LYS A 115 3.83 -20.77 -4.99
C LYS A 115 2.89 -20.42 -6.15
N ASP A 116 1.79 -19.74 -5.87
CA ASP A 116 0.87 -19.28 -6.91
C ASP A 116 1.54 -18.25 -7.83
N LEU A 117 2.30 -17.29 -7.28
CA LEU A 117 3.13 -16.37 -8.07
C LEU A 117 4.17 -17.11 -8.93
N GLN A 118 4.88 -18.07 -8.34
CA GLN A 118 5.87 -18.88 -9.07
C GLN A 118 5.21 -19.69 -10.20
N GLY A 119 3.98 -20.17 -9.99
CA GLY A 119 3.18 -20.84 -11.02
C GLY A 119 2.86 -19.94 -12.21
N MET A 120 2.83 -18.62 -12.01
CA MET A 120 2.67 -17.61 -13.07
C MET A 120 4.00 -17.15 -13.68
N GLY A 121 5.15 -17.70 -13.23
CA GLY A 121 6.49 -17.32 -13.69
C GLY A 121 7.04 -16.07 -12.99
N ILE A 122 6.51 -15.71 -11.83
CA ILE A 122 6.95 -14.58 -11.01
C ILE A 122 7.66 -15.09 -9.77
N GLN A 123 8.93 -14.73 -9.59
CA GLN A 123 9.68 -15.01 -8.37
C GLN A 123 9.83 -13.71 -7.58
N PRO A 124 9.28 -13.60 -6.37
CA PRO A 124 9.53 -12.44 -5.53
C PRO A 124 10.98 -12.38 -5.09
N ASP A 125 11.53 -11.17 -4.99
CA ASP A 125 12.89 -10.92 -4.52
C ASP A 125 12.92 -10.68 -3.01
N ILE A 126 11.85 -10.07 -2.48
CA ILE A 126 11.68 -9.76 -1.06
C ILE A 126 10.30 -10.19 -0.60
N LEU A 127 10.22 -10.77 0.59
CA LEU A 127 8.95 -11.07 1.26
C LEU A 127 8.78 -10.17 2.48
N VAL A 128 7.67 -9.42 2.52
CA VAL A 128 7.25 -8.65 3.69
C VAL A 128 6.10 -9.41 4.35
N CYS A 129 6.38 -10.01 5.50
CA CYS A 129 5.47 -10.89 6.22
C CYS A 129 4.76 -10.10 7.34
N ARG A 130 3.49 -9.76 7.13
CA ARG A 130 2.66 -9.16 8.18
C ARG A 130 2.32 -10.20 9.24
N SER A 131 2.47 -9.83 10.51
CA SER A 131 2.19 -10.72 11.65
C SER A 131 1.89 -9.93 12.93
N GLU A 132 1.08 -10.52 13.81
CA GLU A 132 0.80 -9.98 15.14
C GLU A 132 2.00 -10.15 16.10
N TYR A 133 2.84 -11.15 15.88
CA TYR A 133 3.96 -11.51 16.76
C TYR A 133 5.28 -11.60 15.98
N PRO A 134 6.41 -11.35 16.66
CA PRO A 134 7.73 -11.42 16.02
C PRO A 134 8.02 -12.79 15.40
N LEU A 135 8.58 -12.76 14.19
CA LEU A 135 9.07 -13.95 13.50
C LEU A 135 10.45 -14.33 14.05
N GLY A 136 10.54 -15.47 14.74
CA GLY A 136 11.85 -16.02 15.12
C GLY A 136 12.65 -16.43 13.89
N VAL A 137 14.00 -16.47 14.05
CA VAL A 137 14.95 -16.81 12.97
C VAL A 137 14.56 -18.12 12.26
N GLY A 138 14.23 -19.17 13.01
CA GLY A 138 13.82 -20.45 12.41
C GLY A 138 12.56 -20.39 11.56
N LEU A 139 11.66 -19.40 11.81
CA LEU A 139 10.48 -19.19 10.98
C LEU A 139 10.86 -18.44 9.69
N LYS A 140 11.72 -17.42 9.78
CA LYS A 140 12.26 -16.69 8.61
C LYS A 140 13.02 -17.66 7.70
N ASP A 141 13.89 -18.50 8.24
CA ASP A 141 14.65 -19.53 7.48
C ASP A 141 13.74 -20.53 6.79
N LYS A 142 12.69 -20.96 7.48
CA LYS A 142 11.69 -21.85 6.89
C LYS A 142 10.96 -21.19 5.73
N ILE A 143 10.52 -19.94 5.88
CA ILE A 143 9.85 -19.19 4.80
C ILE A 143 10.82 -19.03 3.63
N ALA A 144 12.04 -18.60 3.88
CA ALA A 144 13.10 -18.43 2.90
C ALA A 144 13.32 -19.68 2.04
N LEU A 145 13.45 -20.83 2.71
CA LEU A 145 13.64 -22.12 2.05
C LEU A 145 12.46 -22.49 1.14
N PHE A 146 11.23 -22.37 1.63
CA PHE A 146 10.04 -22.78 0.86
C PHE A 146 9.65 -21.80 -0.23
N CYS A 147 10.03 -20.53 -0.09
CA CYS A 147 9.71 -19.46 -1.03
C CYS A 147 10.85 -19.13 -2.00
N ASN A 148 11.99 -19.81 -1.87
CA ASN A 148 13.18 -19.63 -2.71
C ASN A 148 13.66 -18.18 -2.71
N VAL A 149 13.81 -17.58 -1.53
CA VAL A 149 14.40 -16.26 -1.31
C VAL A 149 15.52 -16.36 -0.26
N PRO A 150 16.50 -15.45 -0.24
CA PRO A 150 17.48 -15.39 0.84
C PRO A 150 16.80 -15.13 2.20
N SER A 151 17.36 -15.64 3.30
CA SER A 151 16.77 -15.49 4.63
C SER A 151 16.70 -14.03 5.09
N ASN A 152 17.68 -13.22 4.72
CA ASN A 152 17.72 -11.78 4.97
C ASN A 152 16.74 -10.97 4.10
N HIS A 153 16.08 -11.59 3.11
CA HIS A 153 15.01 -11.00 2.32
C HIS A 153 13.60 -11.36 2.84
N VAL A 154 13.51 -12.07 3.95
CA VAL A 154 12.26 -12.34 4.65
C VAL A 154 12.15 -11.36 5.81
N LEU A 155 11.41 -10.28 5.57
CA LEU A 155 11.22 -9.19 6.52
C LEU A 155 9.88 -9.33 7.23
N GLN A 156 9.86 -9.07 8.53
CA GLN A 156 8.59 -9.00 9.26
C GLN A 156 8.03 -7.59 9.21
N ASN A 157 6.72 -7.48 9.17
CA ASN A 157 5.98 -6.25 9.39
C ASN A 157 4.97 -6.50 10.50
N LEU A 158 5.34 -6.12 11.71
CA LEU A 158 4.48 -6.27 12.87
C LEU A 158 3.35 -5.27 12.86
N ASP A 159 2.22 -5.66 13.44
CA ASP A 159 1.14 -4.73 13.68
C ASP A 159 1.64 -3.62 14.63
N VAL A 160 1.38 -2.38 14.25
CA VAL A 160 1.77 -1.17 14.97
C VAL A 160 0.53 -0.44 15.48
N GLU A 161 0.67 0.31 16.56
CA GLU A 161 -0.45 1.09 17.11
C GLU A 161 -0.83 2.25 16.18
N TYR A 162 0.19 2.94 15.67
CA TYR A 162 0.01 4.04 14.73
C TYR A 162 0.62 3.68 13.38
N LEU A 163 -0.14 3.84 12.29
CA LEU A 163 0.32 3.49 10.94
C LEU A 163 1.66 4.13 10.57
N TYR A 164 1.92 5.33 11.07
CA TYR A 164 3.15 6.08 10.81
C TYR A 164 4.40 5.51 11.50
N GLU A 165 4.25 4.50 12.38
CA GLU A 165 5.37 3.73 12.92
C GLU A 165 5.90 2.68 11.92
N ALA A 166 5.08 2.27 10.95
CA ALA A 166 5.44 1.20 10.03
C ALA A 166 6.74 1.47 9.23
N PRO A 167 7.05 2.69 8.73
CA PRO A 167 8.33 2.96 8.08
C PRO A 167 9.54 2.75 9.01
N LEU A 168 9.43 3.12 10.30
CA LEU A 168 10.48 2.91 11.28
C LEU A 168 10.69 1.42 11.55
N ALA A 169 9.60 0.66 11.73
CA ALA A 169 9.66 -0.79 11.93
C ALA A 169 10.23 -1.51 10.70
N MET A 170 9.96 -1.03 9.48
CA MET A 170 10.54 -1.58 8.25
C MET A 170 12.03 -1.27 8.13
N GLU A 171 12.48 -0.12 8.62
CA GLU A 171 13.91 0.21 8.64
C GLU A 171 14.66 -0.64 9.69
N GLU A 172 14.06 -0.93 10.84
CA GLU A 172 14.63 -1.90 11.80
C GLU A 172 14.83 -3.29 11.18
N GLU A 173 14.02 -3.68 10.22
CA GLU A 173 14.18 -4.89 9.40
C GLU A 173 15.12 -4.70 8.20
N ASN A 174 15.73 -3.53 8.05
CA ASN A 174 16.65 -3.17 6.96
C ASN A 174 16.02 -3.26 5.56
N LEU A 175 14.73 -2.88 5.41
CA LEU A 175 14.06 -2.93 4.10
C LEU A 175 14.79 -2.09 3.05
N ALA A 176 15.23 -0.87 3.41
CA ALA A 176 15.94 0.01 2.48
C ALA A 176 17.26 -0.62 2.00
N GLY A 177 18.07 -1.17 2.90
CA GLY A 177 19.30 -1.86 2.55
C GLY A 177 19.08 -3.05 1.62
N VAL A 178 18.09 -3.90 1.91
CA VAL A 178 17.76 -5.06 1.07
C VAL A 178 17.25 -4.64 -0.32
N VAL A 179 16.46 -3.57 -0.41
CA VAL A 179 16.01 -3.02 -1.70
C VAL A 179 17.20 -2.48 -2.51
N CYS A 180 18.10 -1.72 -1.88
CA CYS A 180 19.30 -1.20 -2.52
C CYS A 180 20.22 -2.33 -2.99
N GLU A 181 20.40 -3.38 -2.18
CA GLU A 181 21.15 -4.58 -2.56
C GLU A 181 20.56 -5.23 -3.83
N CYS A 182 19.25 -5.47 -3.85
CA CYS A 182 18.57 -6.09 -5.00
C CYS A 182 18.64 -5.26 -6.28
N LEU A 183 18.62 -3.93 -6.18
CA LEU A 183 18.69 -3.00 -7.31
C LEU A 183 20.11 -2.52 -7.63
N HIS A 184 21.12 -3.02 -6.90
CA HIS A 184 22.53 -2.60 -7.05
C HIS A 184 22.73 -1.08 -6.91
N LEU A 185 21.97 -0.46 -6.00
CA LEU A 185 22.05 0.96 -5.72
C LEU A 185 23.03 1.21 -4.57
N ASP A 186 23.86 2.23 -4.73
CA ASP A 186 24.74 2.75 -3.67
C ASP A 186 24.06 3.98 -3.05
N CYS A 187 23.35 3.76 -1.97
CA CYS A 187 22.57 4.79 -1.26
C CYS A 187 23.07 4.95 0.18
N PRO A 188 23.08 6.17 0.71
CA PRO A 188 23.35 6.38 2.13
C PRO A 188 22.23 5.78 2.99
N GLU A 189 22.54 5.55 4.26
CA GLU A 189 21.54 5.18 5.27
C GLU A 189 20.39 6.20 5.28
N PRO A 190 19.12 5.74 5.42
CA PRO A 190 17.97 6.62 5.47
C PRO A 190 18.03 7.58 6.68
N ASP A 191 17.83 8.88 6.45
CA ASP A 191 17.64 9.85 7.53
C ASP A 191 16.15 9.92 7.90
N LEU A 192 15.78 9.23 8.97
CA LEU A 192 14.41 9.18 9.49
C LEU A 192 14.19 10.04 10.73
N LYS A 193 15.10 11.00 11.01
CA LYS A 193 15.02 11.83 12.20
C LYS A 193 13.71 12.60 12.30
N ASP A 194 13.34 13.33 11.25
CA ASP A 194 12.11 14.12 11.22
C ASP A 194 10.85 13.22 11.30
N TRP A 195 10.92 12.05 10.69
CA TRP A 195 9.85 11.06 10.78
C TRP A 195 9.69 10.50 12.19
N THR A 196 10.81 10.21 12.86
CA THR A 196 10.83 9.73 14.24
C THR A 196 10.26 10.79 15.19
N GLU A 197 10.62 12.06 15.00
CA GLU A 197 10.08 13.17 15.77
C GLU A 197 8.58 13.34 15.58
N MET A 198 8.09 13.22 14.33
CA MET A 198 6.67 13.25 14.02
C MET A 198 5.90 12.11 14.72
N VAL A 199 6.44 10.90 14.70
CA VAL A 199 5.82 9.74 15.38
C VAL A 199 5.82 9.95 16.90
N ASP A 200 6.88 10.54 17.47
CA ASP A 200 6.91 10.89 18.89
C ASP A 200 5.79 11.90 19.25
N TYR A 201 5.58 12.93 18.43
CA TYR A 201 4.47 13.88 18.64
C TYR A 201 3.11 13.22 18.56
N LEU A 202 2.92 12.26 17.65
CA LEU A 202 1.69 11.49 17.53
C LEU A 202 1.41 10.63 18.77
N LYS A 203 2.45 10.03 19.34
CA LYS A 203 2.34 9.15 20.52
C LYS A 203 2.21 9.91 21.83
N ASN A 204 2.76 11.13 21.90
CA ASN A 204 2.84 11.94 23.10
C ASN A 204 2.19 13.32 22.91
N PRO A 205 0.86 13.37 22.65
CA PRO A 205 0.15 14.64 22.51
C PRO A 205 0.09 15.38 23.86
N ASN A 206 0.12 16.72 23.81
CA ASN A 206 0.04 17.56 25.00
C ASN A 206 -1.40 17.94 25.38
N THR A 207 -2.33 17.83 24.43
CA THR A 207 -3.71 18.27 24.59
C THR A 207 -4.63 17.48 23.67
N GLU A 208 -5.94 17.65 23.86
CA GLU A 208 -6.97 17.10 22.99
C GLU A 208 -7.88 18.22 22.49
N VAL A 209 -8.31 18.10 21.24
CA VAL A 209 -9.29 19.00 20.64
C VAL A 209 -10.35 18.18 19.92
N THR A 210 -11.59 18.66 19.95
CA THR A 210 -12.68 18.06 19.19
C THR A 210 -13.03 18.95 18.00
N VAL A 211 -13.04 18.37 16.79
CA VAL A 211 -13.44 19.05 15.56
C VAL A 211 -14.73 18.39 15.04
N ALA A 212 -15.78 19.19 14.83
CA ALA A 212 -16.98 18.71 14.16
C ALA A 212 -16.71 18.63 12.65
N LEU A 213 -16.88 17.44 12.07
CA LEU A 213 -16.91 17.24 10.63
C LEU A 213 -18.36 17.10 10.20
N VAL A 214 -18.84 18.14 9.51
CA VAL A 214 -20.24 18.25 9.06
C VAL A 214 -20.30 17.90 7.58
N GLY A 215 -21.03 16.86 7.23
CA GLY A 215 -21.08 16.43 5.83
C GLY A 215 -22.25 15.52 5.53
N LYS A 216 -22.38 15.16 4.24
CA LYS A 216 -23.31 14.12 3.78
C LYS A 216 -22.62 12.77 3.83
N TYR A 217 -23.39 11.71 3.99
CA TYR A 217 -22.87 10.33 3.98
C TYR A 217 -21.81 10.05 5.06
N ILE A 218 -21.87 10.75 6.17
CA ILE A 218 -20.93 10.61 7.29
C ILE A 218 -20.83 9.18 7.87
N GLN A 219 -21.83 8.33 7.63
CA GLN A 219 -21.79 6.91 8.00
C GLN A 219 -20.76 6.13 7.18
N LEU A 220 -20.35 6.63 6.01
CA LEU A 220 -19.30 6.07 5.17
C LEU A 220 -18.00 6.82 5.44
N HIS A 221 -17.32 6.50 6.54
CA HIS A 221 -16.11 7.19 7.00
C HIS A 221 -15.00 7.21 5.94
N ASP A 222 -14.92 6.16 5.10
CA ASP A 222 -13.92 6.06 4.03
C ASP A 222 -14.03 7.21 3.00
N ALA A 223 -15.22 7.78 2.81
CA ALA A 223 -15.38 8.93 1.92
C ALA A 223 -14.65 10.18 2.41
N TYR A 224 -14.33 10.24 3.70
CA TYR A 224 -13.69 11.37 4.36
C TYR A 224 -12.26 11.07 4.82
N ILE A 225 -11.67 9.94 4.44
CA ILE A 225 -10.38 9.50 4.96
C ILE A 225 -9.28 10.57 4.79
N SER A 226 -9.23 11.24 3.62
CA SER A 226 -8.24 12.28 3.36
C SER A 226 -8.43 13.51 4.25
N VAL A 227 -9.68 13.85 4.58
CA VAL A 227 -10.01 14.98 5.47
C VAL A 227 -9.62 14.63 6.90
N VAL A 228 -9.95 13.42 7.34
CA VAL A 228 -9.59 12.91 8.67
C VAL A 228 -8.07 12.88 8.86
N GLU A 229 -7.35 12.36 7.85
CA GLU A 229 -5.89 12.34 7.90
C GLU A 229 -5.28 13.75 7.90
N ALA A 230 -5.83 14.69 7.12
CA ALA A 230 -5.38 16.08 7.16
C ALA A 230 -5.58 16.73 8.54
N LEU A 231 -6.71 16.46 9.20
CA LEU A 231 -6.97 16.92 10.56
C LEU A 231 -6.00 16.28 11.57
N LYS A 232 -5.73 14.99 11.45
CA LYS A 232 -4.74 14.29 12.28
C LYS A 232 -3.33 14.88 12.09
N HIS A 233 -2.92 15.15 10.83
CA HIS A 233 -1.63 15.79 10.55
C HIS A 233 -1.51 17.18 11.20
N GLY A 234 -2.58 17.99 11.13
CA GLY A 234 -2.64 19.26 11.85
C GLY A 234 -2.52 19.08 13.35
N GLY A 235 -3.13 18.02 13.89
CA GLY A 235 -3.01 17.61 15.30
C GLY A 235 -1.58 17.24 15.66
N ILE A 236 -0.91 16.40 14.89
CA ILE A 236 0.49 15.99 15.11
C ILE A 236 1.40 17.23 15.17
N PHE A 237 1.28 18.12 14.20
CA PHE A 237 2.04 19.37 14.16
C PHE A 237 1.81 20.24 15.41
N SER A 238 0.59 20.26 15.91
CA SER A 238 0.18 21.03 17.10
C SER A 238 0.37 20.27 18.42
N ARG A 239 0.88 19.04 18.39
CA ARG A 239 0.96 18.10 19.52
C ARG A 239 -0.38 17.91 20.23
N ALA A 240 -1.45 17.77 19.44
CA ALA A 240 -2.81 17.60 19.92
C ALA A 240 -3.45 16.35 19.34
N THR A 241 -4.15 15.58 20.16
CA THR A 241 -5.07 14.55 19.67
C THR A 241 -6.30 15.23 19.08
N VAL A 242 -6.66 14.92 17.86
CA VAL A 242 -7.87 15.44 17.21
C VAL A 242 -8.96 14.37 17.24
N ASN A 243 -9.99 14.62 18.05
CA ASN A 243 -11.21 13.83 18.09
C ASN A 243 -12.19 14.36 17.03
N ILE A 244 -12.73 13.47 16.19
CA ILE A 244 -13.67 13.84 15.14
C ILE A 244 -15.10 13.60 15.63
N LYS A 245 -15.89 14.66 15.70
CA LYS A 245 -17.33 14.59 15.94
C LYS A 245 -18.06 14.61 14.61
N TRP A 246 -18.60 13.46 14.22
CA TRP A 246 -19.31 13.29 12.95
C TRP A 246 -20.73 13.85 13.06
N ILE A 247 -21.09 14.79 12.18
CA ILE A 247 -22.42 15.42 12.17
C ILE A 247 -22.99 15.38 10.75
N ASP A 248 -24.17 14.76 10.63
CA ASP A 248 -24.89 14.75 9.37
C ASP A 248 -25.45 16.15 9.09
N SER A 249 -25.04 16.75 7.97
CA SER A 249 -25.46 18.09 7.58
C SER A 249 -26.97 18.23 7.42
N GLU A 250 -27.69 17.13 7.15
CA GLU A 250 -29.16 17.14 6.99
C GLU A 250 -29.89 17.20 8.35
N THR A 251 -29.20 16.91 9.45
CA THR A 251 -29.77 16.97 10.81
C THR A 251 -29.56 18.33 11.50
N VAL A 252 -28.70 19.19 10.93
CA VAL A 252 -28.40 20.50 11.51
C VAL A 252 -29.49 21.51 11.17
N THR A 253 -30.04 22.14 12.19
CA THR A 253 -31.05 23.21 12.08
C THR A 253 -30.63 24.44 12.88
N ALA A 254 -31.27 25.57 12.65
CA ALA A 254 -31.01 26.77 13.45
C ALA A 254 -31.30 26.57 14.97
N ASP A 255 -32.25 25.70 15.29
CA ASP A 255 -32.68 25.46 16.67
C ASP A 255 -31.71 24.54 17.45
N ASN A 256 -30.98 23.64 16.78
CA ASN A 256 -30.10 22.67 17.42
C ASN A 256 -28.60 22.93 17.22
N ALA A 257 -28.23 23.88 16.36
CA ALA A 257 -26.83 24.14 16.00
C ALA A 257 -25.98 24.53 17.23
N GLU A 258 -26.50 25.39 18.12
CA GLU A 258 -25.77 25.82 19.32
C GLU A 258 -25.44 24.64 20.24
N GLU A 259 -26.39 23.73 20.45
CA GLU A 259 -26.20 22.54 21.25
C GLU A 259 -25.25 21.56 20.59
N LEU A 260 -25.42 21.29 19.26
CA LEU A 260 -24.60 20.36 18.51
C LEU A 260 -23.11 20.74 18.47
N PHE A 261 -22.80 22.04 18.47
CA PHE A 261 -21.44 22.54 18.35
C PHE A 261 -20.86 23.07 19.68
N SER A 262 -21.58 22.94 20.80
CA SER A 262 -21.16 23.50 22.10
C SER A 262 -19.87 22.93 22.66
N ASP A 263 -19.53 21.69 22.31
CA ASP A 263 -18.40 20.92 22.83
C ASP A 263 -17.24 20.79 21.84
N VAL A 264 -17.25 21.54 20.71
CA VAL A 264 -16.21 21.45 19.68
C VAL A 264 -15.33 22.70 19.65
N SER A 265 -14.05 22.48 19.33
CA SER A 265 -13.05 23.55 19.17
C SER A 265 -13.00 24.10 17.75
N GLY A 266 -13.57 23.40 16.80
CA GLY A 266 -13.61 23.80 15.38
C GLY A 266 -14.68 23.05 14.61
N ILE A 267 -15.10 23.62 13.49
CA ILE A 267 -16.10 23.05 12.60
C ILE A 267 -15.54 23.03 11.19
N LEU A 268 -15.63 21.89 10.53
CA LEU A 268 -15.30 21.69 9.12
C LEU A 268 -16.55 21.21 8.38
N VAL A 269 -16.92 21.90 7.30
CA VAL A 269 -18.12 21.62 6.49
C VAL A 269 -17.72 21.21 5.08
#